data_2e58fb55f89c1785c679f83d85c20e47
#
_entry.id   2e58fb55f89c1785c679f83d85c20e47
#
_cell.length_a   1.000
_cell.length_b   1.000
_cell.length_c   1.000
_cell.angle_alpha   90.00
_cell.angle_beta   90.00
_cell.angle_gamma   90.00
#
_symmetry.space_group_name_H-M   'P 1'
#
loop_
_entity.id
_entity.type
_entity.pdbx_description
1 polymer ?
#
loop_
_entity_poly.entity_id
_entity_poly.type
_entity_poly.pdbx_seq_one_letter_code
_entity_poly.pdbx_strand_id
1 'polypeptide(L)'
;MRRNKARRMRILIMIHSEDIEKVYAFGKHKNVEYGALREDLKTYTMEEIGRHDNKRTGIWIVYKHGVYDITDFVEKHPGGSDKIMMAAGASIEPFWTIFANHNKDDILSLLESMRIGNISESDAKSHSADDNDPYRNEPQRHKALKINGQKPFCAEPPASLLVESFYTPAELFYVRHHLPVPEIDLKTYELELAVEENTQKVLKLEDIKKYPKYTITSAVMCAGNRRSEMAKAKPLKGLSWGVGAVGNASWSGARLCDVLNDLGIKEDDYNHVQFEGLDLDPSGTYYGASIPISRALDPRADVLLAYEMNGQPISRDHGFPIRAIVPGVVGARNVKWLGKVIISKEESPSQWQQRDYKGFSPSTDWNNVDFSKSPAIQELPVISAICSPEPMDKVPVKDNKISVKGYAWSGGGKKIIRIDVTADEGNTWHTANIVAQDSAAKEGRHWGWTIWNIELPVEPKVKHAEIWVKAVDSSYNVQPESFKNIWNLRGFLCNAYHRLEVELIQ
;
A
#
# COMPACT_ATOMS: atom_id res chain seq x y z
N MET A 1 -31.83 19.31 -35.23
CA MET A 1 -31.51 18.26 -34.24
C MET A 1 -30.46 18.73 -33.18
N ARG A 2 -30.43 19.99 -32.76
CA ARG A 2 -29.43 20.52 -31.77
C ARG A 2 -30.06 21.21 -30.56
N ARG A 3 -31.35 21.01 -30.27
CA ARG A 3 -32.05 21.67 -29.12
C ARG A 3 -32.52 20.73 -28.00
N ASN A 4 -32.32 19.40 -28.10
CA ASN A 4 -32.81 18.44 -27.10
C ASN A 4 -31.72 17.84 -26.18
N LYS A 5 -30.41 18.18 -26.35
CA LYS A 5 -29.35 17.72 -25.45
C LYS A 5 -29.13 18.64 -24.24
N ALA A 6 -29.52 19.91 -24.36
CA ALA A 6 -29.36 20.90 -23.28
C ALA A 6 -30.43 20.80 -22.17
N ARG A 7 -31.55 20.15 -22.44
CA ARG A 7 -32.67 20.07 -21.47
C ARG A 7 -32.57 18.85 -20.53
N ARG A 8 -31.82 17.80 -20.90
CA ARG A 8 -31.57 16.63 -20.02
C ARG A 8 -30.41 16.83 -19.03
N MET A 9 -29.51 17.78 -19.30
CA MET A 9 -28.40 18.09 -18.40
C MET A 9 -28.79 19.11 -17.30
N ARG A 10 -29.94 19.80 -17.43
CA ARG A 10 -30.43 20.72 -16.39
C ARG A 10 -31.29 20.07 -15.32
N ILE A 11 -31.81 18.86 -15.51
CA ILE A 11 -32.64 18.16 -14.53
C ILE A 11 -31.80 17.35 -13.54
N LEU A 12 -30.52 16.99 -13.86
CA LEU A 12 -29.61 16.33 -12.93
C LEU A 12 -28.86 17.30 -11.98
N ILE A 13 -28.95 18.61 -12.23
CA ILE A 13 -28.30 19.65 -11.41
C ILE A 13 -29.26 20.26 -10.38
N MET A 14 -30.57 20.05 -10.50
CA MET A 14 -31.56 20.70 -9.64
C MET A 14 -31.89 19.94 -8.32
N ILE A 15 -31.38 18.74 -8.12
CA ILE A 15 -31.56 18.00 -6.84
C ILE A 15 -30.38 18.26 -5.86
N HIS A 16 -29.34 19.00 -6.30
CA HIS A 16 -28.14 19.25 -5.51
C HIS A 16 -27.97 20.69 -5.01
N SER A 17 -28.84 21.63 -5.37
CA SER A 17 -28.60 23.06 -5.05
C SER A 17 -29.19 23.49 -3.70
N GLU A 18 -30.27 22.93 -3.25
CA GLU A 18 -30.88 23.32 -1.96
C GLU A 18 -30.18 22.72 -0.74
N ASP A 19 -29.61 21.49 -0.87
CA ASP A 19 -28.81 20.89 0.19
C ASP A 19 -27.37 21.48 0.24
N ILE A 20 -26.83 21.90 -0.89
CA ILE A 20 -25.51 22.56 -0.98
C ILE A 20 -25.57 23.99 -0.41
N GLU A 21 -26.63 24.75 -0.63
CA GLU A 21 -26.77 26.10 -0.05
C GLU A 21 -26.93 26.06 1.48
N LYS A 22 -27.54 25.05 2.06
CA LYS A 22 -27.55 24.87 3.52
C LYS A 22 -26.17 24.55 4.08
N VAL A 23 -25.34 23.79 3.36
CA VAL A 23 -23.95 23.49 3.74
C VAL A 23 -23.06 24.71 3.60
N TYR A 24 -23.25 25.58 2.57
CA TYR A 24 -22.48 26.80 2.39
C TYR A 24 -22.88 27.95 3.33
N ALA A 25 -24.10 27.93 3.88
CA ALA A 25 -24.51 28.91 4.88
C ALA A 25 -23.82 28.70 6.25
N PHE A 26 -23.39 27.50 6.58
CA PHE A 26 -22.60 27.20 7.78
C PHE A 26 -21.10 27.52 7.64
N GLY A 27 -20.57 27.66 6.43
CA GLY A 27 -19.13 27.80 6.16
C GLY A 27 -18.51 29.19 6.38
N LYS A 28 -19.20 30.16 7.00
CA LYS A 28 -18.67 31.51 7.28
C LYS A 28 -18.42 31.84 8.75
N HIS A 29 -18.50 30.86 9.65
CA HIS A 29 -18.06 31.08 11.04
C HIS A 29 -16.60 30.62 11.20
N LYS A 30 -15.70 31.58 11.25
CA LYS A 30 -14.32 31.40 11.72
C LYS A 30 -14.38 30.83 13.15
N ASN A 31 -13.72 29.69 13.41
CA ASN A 31 -13.55 29.02 14.69
C ASN A 31 -14.73 28.15 15.20
N VAL A 32 -15.34 27.30 14.38
CA VAL A 32 -16.13 26.17 14.92
C VAL A 32 -15.17 25.01 15.17
N GLU A 33 -14.93 24.69 16.43
CA GLU A 33 -14.25 23.47 16.81
C GLU A 33 -15.24 22.30 16.68
N TYR A 34 -15.06 21.47 15.64
CA TYR A 34 -15.93 20.31 15.39
C TYR A 34 -15.93 19.34 16.57
N GLY A 35 -17.12 18.88 16.96
CA GLY A 35 -17.29 17.99 18.09
C GLY A 35 -17.15 18.66 19.46
N ALA A 36 -16.98 19.99 19.56
CA ALA A 36 -16.93 20.71 20.83
C ALA A 36 -18.27 20.60 21.58
N LEU A 37 -18.24 20.78 22.91
CA LEU A 37 -19.45 20.85 23.73
C LEU A 37 -20.33 22.03 23.27
N ARG A 38 -21.64 21.79 23.16
CA ARG A 38 -22.63 22.80 22.78
C ARG A 38 -23.70 22.91 23.86
N GLU A 39 -23.70 23.98 24.62
CA GLU A 39 -24.59 24.23 25.76
C GLU A 39 -26.07 24.29 25.36
N ASP A 40 -26.37 24.61 24.10
CA ASP A 40 -27.71 24.69 23.54
C ASP A 40 -28.35 23.33 23.18
N LEU A 41 -27.56 22.23 23.26
CA LEU A 41 -28.01 20.91 22.85
C LEU A 41 -28.22 19.96 24.04
N LYS A 42 -29.14 19.00 23.84
CA LYS A 42 -29.46 17.93 24.82
C LYS A 42 -28.22 17.05 25.07
N THR A 43 -28.08 16.57 26.31
CA THR A 43 -27.01 15.65 26.70
C THR A 43 -27.58 14.23 26.82
N TYR A 44 -26.83 13.25 26.32
CA TYR A 44 -27.12 11.83 26.28
C TYR A 44 -26.05 11.03 27.01
N THR A 45 -26.42 9.94 27.65
CA THR A 45 -25.45 8.98 28.22
C THR A 45 -25.03 7.96 27.18
N MET A 46 -23.87 7.32 27.39
CA MET A 46 -23.44 6.22 26.50
C MET A 46 -24.39 5.04 26.51
N GLU A 47 -25.08 4.78 27.64
CA GLU A 47 -26.10 3.76 27.71
C GLU A 47 -27.31 4.09 26.82
N GLU A 48 -27.72 5.36 26.78
CA GLU A 48 -28.82 5.83 25.90
C GLU A 48 -28.39 5.74 24.43
N ILE A 49 -27.17 6.21 24.10
CA ILE A 49 -26.61 6.15 22.76
C ILE A 49 -26.47 4.70 22.29
N GLY A 50 -26.00 3.79 23.14
CA GLY A 50 -25.83 2.37 22.82
C GLY A 50 -27.13 1.65 22.44
N ARG A 51 -28.30 2.19 22.78
CA ARG A 51 -29.60 1.67 22.33
C ARG A 51 -29.97 2.06 20.89
N HIS A 52 -29.24 3.01 20.32
CA HIS A 52 -29.40 3.52 18.96
C HIS A 52 -28.38 2.92 17.99
N ASP A 53 -28.41 1.60 17.87
CA ASP A 53 -27.46 0.80 17.09
C ASP A 53 -28.05 0.16 15.82
N ASN A 54 -29.35 0.42 15.54
CA ASN A 54 -30.06 -0.20 14.43
C ASN A 54 -31.13 0.74 13.84
N LYS A 55 -31.64 0.39 12.64
CA LYS A 55 -32.61 1.22 11.90
C LYS A 55 -33.95 1.44 12.62
N ARG A 56 -34.35 0.59 13.59
CA ARG A 56 -35.63 0.75 14.33
C ARG A 56 -35.51 1.79 15.40
N THR A 57 -34.35 1.83 16.05
CA THR A 57 -34.11 2.76 17.18
C THR A 57 -33.39 4.04 16.70
N GLY A 58 -32.94 4.10 15.44
CA GLY A 58 -32.02 5.08 14.91
C GLY A 58 -30.58 4.60 15.04
N ILE A 59 -29.66 5.18 14.27
CA ILE A 59 -28.25 4.85 14.28
C ILE A 59 -27.48 6.09 14.72
N TRP A 60 -27.01 6.07 15.97
CA TRP A 60 -26.29 7.20 16.56
C TRP A 60 -24.83 6.86 16.76
N ILE A 61 -23.98 7.87 16.63
CA ILE A 61 -22.53 7.77 16.87
C ILE A 61 -22.05 8.95 17.70
N VAL A 62 -20.88 8.78 18.32
CA VAL A 62 -20.21 9.83 19.09
C VAL A 62 -18.93 10.24 18.39
N TYR A 63 -18.65 11.55 18.35
CA TYR A 63 -17.36 12.12 17.99
C TYR A 63 -17.02 13.26 18.95
N LYS A 64 -15.93 13.12 19.70
CA LYS A 64 -15.54 14.02 20.81
C LYS A 64 -16.73 14.17 21.80
N HIS A 65 -17.24 15.39 21.97
CA HIS A 65 -18.40 15.66 22.81
C HIS A 65 -19.75 15.59 22.04
N GLY A 66 -19.73 15.40 20.74
CA GLY A 66 -20.93 15.39 19.90
C GLY A 66 -21.58 14.03 19.76
N VAL A 67 -22.91 14.01 19.77
CA VAL A 67 -23.78 12.87 19.42
C VAL A 67 -24.46 13.18 18.10
N TYR A 68 -24.42 12.24 17.16
CA TYR A 68 -24.86 12.42 15.77
C TYR A 68 -25.80 11.31 15.35
N ASP A 69 -26.94 11.66 14.76
CA ASP A 69 -27.86 10.70 14.14
C ASP A 69 -27.50 10.54 12.66
N ILE A 70 -26.96 9.38 12.33
CA ILE A 70 -26.51 9.05 10.98
C ILE A 70 -27.44 8.10 10.24
N THR A 71 -28.64 7.87 10.75
CA THR A 71 -29.60 6.87 10.24
C THR A 71 -29.80 6.98 8.72
N ASP A 72 -30.04 8.20 8.21
CA ASP A 72 -30.27 8.45 6.78
C ASP A 72 -28.99 8.49 5.94
N PHE A 73 -27.83 8.53 6.59
CA PHE A 73 -26.53 8.61 5.91
C PHE A 73 -25.89 7.23 5.69
N VAL A 74 -26.23 6.24 6.49
CA VAL A 74 -25.60 4.91 6.46
C VAL A 74 -25.55 4.29 5.06
N GLU A 75 -26.66 4.29 4.34
CA GLU A 75 -26.73 3.73 2.99
C GLU A 75 -25.98 4.58 1.93
N LYS A 76 -25.69 5.84 2.23
CA LYS A 76 -24.98 6.78 1.35
C LYS A 76 -23.49 6.85 1.66
N HIS A 77 -23.03 6.12 2.68
CA HIS A 77 -21.64 6.18 3.12
C HIS A 77 -20.68 5.65 2.03
N PRO A 78 -19.71 6.43 1.55
CA PRO A 78 -18.82 6.04 0.44
C PRO A 78 -17.96 4.79 0.74
N GLY A 79 -17.70 4.51 2.03
CA GLY A 79 -16.96 3.34 2.50
C GLY A 79 -17.79 2.05 2.61
N GLY A 80 -19.10 2.13 2.35
CA GLY A 80 -20.08 1.04 2.56
C GLY A 80 -20.80 1.14 3.90
N SER A 81 -22.05 0.66 3.93
CA SER A 81 -22.90 0.66 5.14
C SER A 81 -22.31 -0.18 6.27
N ASP A 82 -21.75 -1.34 5.94
CA ASP A 82 -21.19 -2.27 6.92
C ASP A 82 -20.10 -1.63 7.78
N LYS A 83 -19.25 -0.77 7.16
CA LYS A 83 -18.14 -0.13 7.89
C LYS A 83 -18.61 0.97 8.84
N ILE A 84 -19.55 1.81 8.43
CA ILE A 84 -20.06 2.86 9.33
C ILE A 84 -20.91 2.28 10.45
N MET A 85 -21.60 1.15 10.18
CA MET A 85 -22.39 0.43 11.20
C MET A 85 -21.56 -0.13 12.35
N MET A 86 -20.25 -0.35 12.18
CA MET A 86 -19.36 -0.76 13.28
C MET A 86 -19.28 0.26 14.41
N ALA A 87 -19.57 1.55 14.13
CA ALA A 87 -19.60 2.61 15.12
C ALA A 87 -21.02 2.87 15.68
N ALA A 88 -22.04 2.11 15.24
CA ALA A 88 -23.42 2.31 15.66
C ALA A 88 -23.57 2.14 17.18
N GLY A 89 -24.17 3.12 17.85
CA GLY A 89 -24.30 3.15 19.31
C GLY A 89 -23.01 3.43 20.08
N ALA A 90 -21.90 3.81 19.40
CA ALA A 90 -20.57 3.94 20.01
C ALA A 90 -19.79 5.14 19.46
N SER A 91 -18.53 5.31 19.94
CA SER A 91 -17.61 6.32 19.40
C SER A 91 -17.08 5.93 18.01
N ILE A 92 -17.04 6.91 17.09
CA ILE A 92 -16.43 6.77 15.76
C ILE A 92 -14.92 7.03 15.78
N GLU A 93 -14.38 7.62 16.84
CA GLU A 93 -12.98 8.07 16.91
C GLU A 93 -11.96 6.94 16.70
N PRO A 94 -12.13 5.72 17.25
CA PRO A 94 -11.22 4.61 16.98
C PRO A 94 -11.14 4.28 15.50
N PHE A 95 -12.27 4.33 14.78
CA PHE A 95 -12.32 4.08 13.34
C PHE A 95 -11.70 5.21 12.53
N TRP A 96 -11.92 6.46 12.92
CA TRP A 96 -11.33 7.63 12.25
C TRP A 96 -9.84 7.75 12.51
N THR A 97 -9.35 7.25 13.62
CA THR A 97 -7.92 7.09 13.88
C THR A 97 -7.28 6.12 12.87
N ILE A 98 -7.96 5.03 12.54
CA ILE A 98 -7.50 4.04 11.57
C ILE A 98 -7.66 4.55 10.13
N PHE A 99 -8.78 5.22 9.84
CA PHE A 99 -9.11 5.74 8.52
C PHE A 99 -8.95 7.27 8.48
N ALA A 100 -7.74 7.77 8.69
CA ALA A 100 -7.40 9.19 8.84
C ALA A 100 -7.88 10.13 7.71
N ASN A 101 -8.36 9.57 6.59
CA ASN A 101 -8.99 10.34 5.51
C ASN A 101 -10.29 11.04 5.92
N HIS A 102 -10.88 10.67 7.08
CA HIS A 102 -12.09 11.30 7.60
C HIS A 102 -11.83 12.62 8.34
N ASN A 103 -10.59 12.91 8.74
CA ASN A 103 -10.21 14.16 9.42
C ASN A 103 -10.01 15.33 8.42
N LYS A 104 -11.03 15.59 7.61
CA LYS A 104 -11.07 16.72 6.66
C LYS A 104 -12.26 17.61 6.95
N ASP A 105 -12.10 18.90 6.74
CA ASP A 105 -13.11 19.91 7.05
C ASP A 105 -14.47 19.66 6.38
N ASP A 106 -14.48 19.13 5.15
CA ASP A 106 -15.70 18.78 4.43
C ASP A 106 -16.45 17.61 5.10
N ILE A 107 -15.74 16.61 5.58
CA ILE A 107 -16.33 15.44 6.27
C ILE A 107 -16.77 15.82 7.68
N LEU A 108 -15.97 16.60 8.40
CA LEU A 108 -16.30 17.08 9.73
C LEU A 108 -17.52 18.02 9.69
N SER A 109 -17.62 18.87 8.69
CA SER A 109 -18.78 19.75 8.47
C SER A 109 -20.04 18.94 8.14
N LEU A 110 -19.91 17.88 7.32
CA LEU A 110 -21.02 16.97 7.02
C LEU A 110 -21.48 16.25 8.28
N LEU A 111 -20.56 15.75 9.11
CA LEU A 111 -20.89 15.12 10.39
C LEU A 111 -21.62 16.11 11.29
N GLU A 112 -21.12 17.35 11.43
CA GLU A 112 -21.71 18.37 12.29
C GLU A 112 -23.15 18.75 11.86
N SER A 113 -23.47 18.59 10.57
CA SER A 113 -24.84 18.79 10.08
C SER A 113 -25.85 17.72 10.58
N MET A 114 -25.36 16.58 11.05
CA MET A 114 -26.16 15.47 11.61
C MET A 114 -26.17 15.46 13.14
N ARG A 115 -25.67 16.52 13.79
CA ARG A 115 -25.56 16.60 15.25
C ARG A 115 -26.90 16.74 15.92
N ILE A 116 -27.14 15.90 16.95
CA ILE A 116 -28.39 15.88 17.75
C ILE A 116 -28.18 16.22 19.24
N GLY A 117 -26.93 16.19 19.73
CA GLY A 117 -26.67 16.43 21.13
C GLY A 117 -25.24 16.36 21.55
N ASN A 118 -25.01 16.28 22.85
CA ASN A 118 -23.73 16.06 23.50
C ASN A 118 -23.72 14.73 24.24
N ILE A 119 -22.54 14.12 24.37
CA ILE A 119 -22.34 13.03 25.35
C ILE A 119 -22.19 13.61 26.76
N SER A 120 -22.59 12.88 27.80
CA SER A 120 -22.39 13.31 29.18
C SER A 120 -20.93 13.48 29.52
N GLU A 121 -20.60 14.44 30.39
CA GLU A 121 -19.21 14.74 30.76
C GLU A 121 -18.51 13.56 31.44
N SER A 122 -19.27 12.77 32.21
CA SER A 122 -18.78 11.54 32.87
C SER A 122 -18.36 10.50 31.83
N ASP A 123 -19.17 10.32 30.79
CA ASP A 123 -18.90 9.35 29.72
C ASP A 123 -17.82 9.85 28.75
N ALA A 124 -17.77 11.17 28.47
CA ALA A 124 -16.72 11.76 27.64
C ALA A 124 -15.31 11.56 28.25
N LYS A 125 -15.18 11.63 29.58
CA LYS A 125 -13.92 11.38 30.27
C LYS A 125 -13.49 9.91 30.22
N SER A 126 -14.41 8.98 30.13
CA SER A 126 -14.13 7.54 29.99
C SER A 126 -13.78 7.14 28.54
N HIS A 127 -14.04 8.02 27.58
CA HIS A 127 -13.77 7.82 26.15
C HIS A 127 -12.65 8.72 25.62
N SER A 128 -11.73 9.21 26.46
CA SER A 128 -10.59 10.00 25.99
C SER A 128 -9.75 9.17 25.01
N ALA A 129 -9.48 9.74 23.84
CA ALA A 129 -8.90 9.09 22.66
C ALA A 129 -7.52 8.42 22.88
N ASP A 130 -6.83 8.74 23.96
CA ASP A 130 -5.45 8.27 24.21
C ASP A 130 -5.37 6.80 24.66
N ASP A 131 -6.35 6.28 25.40
CA ASP A 131 -6.29 4.89 25.88
C ASP A 131 -6.72 3.84 24.82
N ASN A 132 -7.43 4.24 23.78
CA ASN A 132 -7.96 3.36 22.74
C ASN A 132 -7.33 3.56 21.35
N ASP A 133 -6.25 4.36 21.21
CA ASP A 133 -5.57 4.52 19.92
C ASP A 133 -4.83 3.21 19.55
N PRO A 134 -5.28 2.47 18.52
CA PRO A 134 -4.62 1.24 18.09
C PRO A 134 -3.20 1.48 17.55
N TYR A 135 -2.81 2.73 17.28
CA TYR A 135 -1.48 3.12 16.81
C TYR A 135 -0.57 3.66 17.93
N ARG A 136 -1.00 3.62 19.21
CA ARG A 136 -0.21 4.18 20.33
C ARG A 136 1.18 3.57 20.49
N ASN A 137 1.33 2.28 20.17
CA ASN A 137 2.55 1.50 20.32
C ASN A 137 3.29 1.27 18.99
N GLU A 138 3.09 2.15 18.02
CA GLU A 138 3.78 2.09 16.73
C GLU A 138 5.32 2.21 16.91
N PRO A 139 6.13 1.47 16.13
CA PRO A 139 7.58 1.57 16.19
C PRO A 139 8.09 2.99 15.92
N GLN A 140 9.21 3.35 16.52
CA GLN A 140 9.95 4.54 16.12
C GLN A 140 10.64 4.29 14.78
N ARG A 141 10.56 5.26 13.87
CA ARG A 141 11.08 5.15 12.50
C ARG A 141 12.15 6.19 12.24
N HIS A 142 13.01 5.90 11.28
CA HIS A 142 14.09 6.78 10.90
C HIS A 142 13.55 8.12 10.34
N LYS A 143 14.11 9.24 10.79
CA LYS A 143 13.65 10.60 10.42
C LYS A 143 13.82 10.94 8.94
N ALA A 144 14.72 10.25 8.22
CA ALA A 144 14.92 10.45 6.80
C ALA A 144 13.76 9.90 5.94
N LEU A 145 12.91 9.02 6.47
CA LEU A 145 11.77 8.48 5.73
C LEU A 145 10.77 9.59 5.41
N LYS A 146 10.44 9.72 4.12
CA LYS A 146 9.38 10.59 3.63
C LYS A 146 8.02 9.96 3.91
N ILE A 147 7.23 10.59 4.75
CA ILE A 147 5.93 10.08 5.19
C ILE A 147 4.87 10.36 4.13
N ASN A 148 4.23 9.31 3.61
CA ASN A 148 3.11 9.37 2.67
C ASN A 148 1.76 9.13 3.35
N GLY A 149 1.75 8.61 4.58
CA GLY A 149 0.55 8.42 5.42
C GLY A 149 0.95 8.14 6.86
N GLN A 150 0.23 8.75 7.81
CA GLN A 150 0.51 8.63 9.25
C GLN A 150 -0.16 7.40 9.87
N LYS A 151 -1.43 7.17 9.56
CA LYS A 151 -2.26 6.10 10.12
C LYS A 151 -3.15 5.51 9.01
N PRO A 152 -2.91 4.28 8.53
CA PRO A 152 -1.73 3.43 8.81
C PRO A 152 -0.43 4.06 8.31
N PHE A 153 0.68 3.79 8.99
CA PHE A 153 1.96 4.40 8.65
C PHE A 153 2.47 3.90 7.28
N CYS A 154 2.86 4.84 6.44
CA CYS A 154 3.39 4.59 5.10
C CYS A 154 4.47 5.60 4.79
N ALA A 155 5.66 5.14 4.45
CA ALA A 155 6.79 6.00 4.16
C ALA A 155 7.78 5.34 3.19
N GLU A 156 8.52 6.15 2.47
CA GLU A 156 9.58 5.73 1.57
C GLU A 156 10.89 6.46 1.88
N PRO A 157 12.07 5.85 1.62
CA PRO A 157 13.33 6.56 1.78
C PRO A 157 13.48 7.66 0.71
N PRO A 158 14.34 8.68 0.94
CA PRO A 158 14.83 9.55 -0.12
C PRO A 158 15.41 8.74 -1.27
N ALA A 159 15.11 9.13 -2.50
CA ALA A 159 15.52 8.36 -3.69
C ALA A 159 17.04 8.23 -3.78
N SER A 160 17.77 9.29 -3.49
CA SER A 160 19.25 9.31 -3.50
C SER A 160 19.85 8.27 -2.55
N LEU A 161 19.27 8.08 -1.35
CA LEU A 161 19.75 7.07 -0.40
C LEU A 161 19.41 5.63 -0.81
N LEU A 162 18.37 5.45 -1.60
CA LEU A 162 17.87 4.13 -2.00
C LEU A 162 18.92 3.32 -2.78
N VAL A 163 19.76 3.98 -3.58
CA VAL A 163 20.75 3.36 -4.48
C VAL A 163 22.20 3.44 -4.01
N GLU A 164 22.43 3.93 -2.79
CA GLU A 164 23.77 3.98 -2.21
C GLU A 164 24.26 2.61 -1.71
N SER A 165 23.35 1.68 -1.46
CA SER A 165 23.67 0.32 -1.02
C SER A 165 22.86 -0.71 -1.80
N PHE A 166 23.48 -1.85 -2.15
CA PHE A 166 22.79 -2.96 -2.80
C PHE A 166 21.68 -3.56 -1.89
N TYR A 167 21.96 -3.71 -0.60
CA TYR A 167 20.94 -4.06 0.39
C TYR A 167 20.44 -2.80 1.08
N THR A 168 19.15 -2.57 1.00
CA THR A 168 18.49 -1.46 1.69
C THR A 168 18.56 -1.72 3.20
N PRO A 169 19.14 -0.81 4.01
CA PRO A 169 19.10 -0.91 5.47
C PRO A 169 17.66 -1.03 5.98
N ALA A 170 17.44 -1.84 7.02
CA ALA A 170 16.10 -2.08 7.55
C ALA A 170 15.38 -0.79 7.96
N GLU A 171 16.11 0.17 8.52
CA GLU A 171 15.60 1.47 8.98
C GLU A 171 15.19 2.40 7.84
N LEU A 172 15.73 2.17 6.62
CA LEU A 172 15.45 2.93 5.41
C LEU A 172 14.62 2.11 4.41
N PHE A 173 14.26 0.88 4.74
CA PHE A 173 13.36 0.10 3.89
C PHE A 173 11.96 0.72 3.94
N TYR A 174 11.28 0.83 2.79
CA TYR A 174 9.96 1.44 2.75
C TYR A 174 8.97 0.74 3.70
N VAL A 175 8.10 1.53 4.31
CA VAL A 175 7.07 1.04 5.21
C VAL A 175 5.70 1.20 4.54
N ARG A 176 4.96 0.10 4.41
CA ARG A 176 3.58 0.10 3.93
C ARG A 176 2.72 -0.75 4.84
N HIS A 177 1.96 -0.09 5.69
CA HIS A 177 0.98 -0.74 6.56
C HIS A 177 -0.44 -0.52 6.02
N HIS A 178 -1.31 -1.49 6.24
CA HIS A 178 -2.74 -1.39 5.96
C HIS A 178 -3.52 -1.23 7.26
N LEU A 179 -2.96 -1.69 8.35
CA LEU A 179 -3.51 -1.82 9.70
C LEU A 179 -2.42 -1.43 10.71
N PRO A 180 -2.74 -1.28 12.01
CA PRO A 180 -1.76 -1.04 13.07
C PRO A 180 -0.72 -2.16 13.14
N VAL A 181 0.50 -1.82 13.57
CA VAL A 181 1.58 -2.80 13.78
C VAL A 181 1.27 -3.62 15.04
N PRO A 182 1.12 -4.95 14.95
CA PRO A 182 0.80 -5.76 16.10
C PRO A 182 1.97 -5.84 17.09
N GLU A 183 1.64 -5.95 18.39
CA GLU A 183 2.59 -6.29 19.42
C GLU A 183 2.60 -7.81 19.61
N ILE A 184 3.73 -8.44 19.31
CA ILE A 184 3.86 -9.90 19.31
C ILE A 184 4.86 -10.31 20.35
N ASP A 185 4.41 -11.10 21.34
CA ASP A 185 5.28 -11.75 22.32
C ASP A 185 5.69 -13.14 21.78
N LEU A 186 7.00 -13.37 21.65
CA LEU A 186 7.57 -14.66 21.20
C LEU A 186 7.16 -15.84 22.08
N LYS A 187 6.84 -15.61 23.34
CA LYS A 187 6.44 -16.68 24.27
C LYS A 187 5.09 -17.29 23.90
N THR A 188 4.22 -16.46 23.35
CA THR A 188 2.86 -16.84 22.97
C THR A 188 2.67 -16.91 21.46
N TYR A 189 3.68 -16.50 20.67
CA TYR A 189 3.62 -16.52 19.22
C TYR A 189 3.52 -17.96 18.70
N GLU A 190 2.53 -18.17 17.84
CA GLU A 190 2.26 -19.41 17.13
C GLU A 190 1.92 -19.12 15.67
N LEU A 191 2.46 -19.95 14.76
CA LEU A 191 2.08 -19.99 13.35
C LEU A 191 1.19 -21.19 13.12
N GLU A 192 -0.06 -20.97 12.77
CA GLU A 192 -1.01 -22.00 12.43
C GLU A 192 -0.84 -22.43 10.96
N LEU A 193 -0.76 -23.75 10.74
CA LEU A 193 -0.83 -24.36 9.42
C LEU A 193 -2.16 -25.11 9.31
N ALA A 194 -3.01 -24.69 8.36
CA ALA A 194 -4.33 -25.25 8.16
C ALA A 194 -4.54 -25.78 6.74
N VAL A 195 -5.38 -26.78 6.58
CA VAL A 195 -5.92 -27.23 5.30
C VAL A 195 -7.41 -26.93 5.31
N GLU A 196 -7.84 -26.02 4.43
CA GLU A 196 -9.14 -25.38 4.50
C GLU A 196 -9.37 -24.78 5.91
N GLU A 197 -10.44 -25.13 6.60
CA GLU A 197 -10.74 -24.65 7.94
C GLU A 197 -10.08 -25.48 9.07
N ASN A 198 -9.38 -26.58 8.72
CA ASN A 198 -8.88 -27.52 9.72
C ASN A 198 -7.41 -27.28 10.03
N THR A 199 -7.10 -26.89 11.26
CA THR A 199 -5.72 -26.79 11.76
C THR A 199 -5.04 -28.15 11.74
N GLN A 200 -3.90 -28.24 11.04
CA GLN A 200 -3.09 -29.43 10.93
C GLN A 200 -1.90 -29.42 11.90
N LYS A 201 -1.31 -28.24 12.06
CA LYS A 201 -0.09 -28.07 12.85
C LYS A 201 0.00 -26.65 13.38
N VAL A 202 0.53 -26.49 14.57
CA VAL A 202 0.88 -25.19 15.17
C VAL A 202 2.38 -25.20 15.42
N LEU A 203 3.08 -24.18 14.94
CA LEU A 203 4.53 -24.07 15.00
C LEU A 203 4.95 -22.80 15.74
N LYS A 204 5.88 -22.92 16.65
CA LYS A 204 6.59 -21.78 17.25
C LYS A 204 7.74 -21.35 16.34
N LEU A 205 8.29 -20.17 16.57
CA LEU A 205 9.46 -19.67 15.83
C LEU A 205 10.61 -20.70 15.84
N GLU A 206 10.85 -21.34 17.01
CA GLU A 206 11.93 -22.34 17.14
C GLU A 206 11.66 -23.63 16.35
N ASP A 207 10.40 -23.98 16.08
CA ASP A 207 10.07 -25.11 15.22
C ASP A 207 10.34 -24.79 13.75
N ILE A 208 10.03 -23.56 13.31
CA ILE A 208 10.37 -23.08 11.97
C ILE A 208 11.90 -23.07 11.76
N LYS A 209 12.66 -22.69 12.77
CA LYS A 209 14.14 -22.68 12.72
C LYS A 209 14.77 -24.08 12.66
N LYS A 210 14.03 -25.15 12.93
CA LYS A 210 14.51 -26.54 12.75
C LYS A 210 14.57 -26.94 11.28
N TYR A 211 13.80 -26.30 10.40
CA TYR A 211 13.92 -26.48 8.96
C TYR A 211 15.25 -25.94 8.44
N PRO A 212 15.76 -26.47 7.30
CA PRO A 212 16.96 -25.92 6.67
C PRO A 212 16.82 -24.42 6.43
N LYS A 213 17.80 -23.66 6.91
CA LYS A 213 17.87 -22.21 6.69
C LYS A 213 18.30 -21.91 5.27
N TYR A 214 17.46 -21.18 4.52
CA TYR A 214 17.78 -20.67 3.20
C TYR A 214 17.91 -19.15 3.27
N THR A 215 18.86 -18.63 2.47
CA THR A 215 19.08 -17.18 2.34
C THR A 215 19.00 -16.80 0.88
N ILE A 216 18.18 -15.79 0.56
CA ILE A 216 18.02 -15.26 -0.78
C ILE A 216 18.13 -13.76 -0.77
N THR A 217 18.58 -13.19 -1.88
CA THR A 217 18.45 -11.74 -2.17
C THR A 217 17.14 -11.52 -2.89
N SER A 218 16.25 -10.69 -2.36
CA SER A 218 15.00 -10.37 -3.03
C SER A 218 14.56 -8.92 -2.79
N ALA A 219 14.17 -8.26 -3.87
CA ALA A 219 13.44 -7.01 -3.78
C ALA A 219 11.98 -7.27 -3.41
N VAL A 220 11.40 -6.39 -2.60
CA VAL A 220 9.97 -6.32 -2.32
C VAL A 220 9.49 -4.95 -2.75
N MET A 221 8.46 -4.89 -3.62
CA MET A 221 7.95 -3.65 -4.19
C MET A 221 6.44 -3.54 -4.02
N CYS A 222 5.98 -2.37 -3.59
CA CYS A 222 4.56 -2.04 -3.56
C CYS A 222 4.01 -1.90 -4.98
N ALA A 223 2.80 -2.41 -5.24
CA ALA A 223 2.11 -2.21 -6.52
C ALA A 223 1.94 -0.73 -6.88
N GLY A 224 1.89 0.14 -5.87
CA GLY A 224 1.74 1.59 -6.02
C GLY A 224 3.06 2.35 -6.19
N ASN A 225 4.20 1.70 -6.32
CA ASN A 225 5.47 2.39 -6.59
C ASN A 225 5.34 3.30 -7.82
N ARG A 226 5.80 4.55 -7.73
CA ARG A 226 5.69 5.59 -8.77
C ARG A 226 4.25 6.04 -9.10
N ARG A 227 3.28 5.81 -8.22
CA ARG A 227 1.87 6.22 -8.44
C ARG A 227 1.72 7.72 -8.66
N SER A 228 2.52 8.56 -8.01
CA SER A 228 2.50 10.01 -8.18
C SER A 228 2.70 10.46 -9.62
N GLU A 229 3.48 9.70 -10.41
CA GLU A 229 3.71 9.97 -11.82
C GLU A 229 2.48 9.61 -12.67
N MET A 230 1.87 8.45 -12.43
CA MET A 230 0.64 8.06 -13.14
C MET A 230 -0.52 9.01 -12.82
N ALA A 231 -0.55 9.58 -11.62
CA ALA A 231 -1.54 10.60 -11.22
C ALA A 231 -1.45 11.89 -12.03
N LYS A 232 -0.29 12.22 -12.64
CA LYS A 232 -0.14 13.36 -13.54
C LYS A 232 -0.93 13.20 -14.85
N ALA A 233 -1.13 11.96 -15.31
CA ALA A 233 -1.90 11.69 -16.53
C ALA A 233 -3.42 11.80 -16.29
N LYS A 234 -3.92 11.33 -15.14
CA LYS A 234 -5.32 11.42 -14.73
C LYS A 234 -5.39 11.21 -13.21
N PRO A 235 -6.20 11.97 -12.45
CA PRO A 235 -6.31 11.84 -11.00
C PRO A 235 -6.59 10.41 -10.53
N LEU A 236 -5.97 10.02 -9.42
CA LEU A 236 -6.04 8.68 -8.82
C LEU A 236 -6.41 8.76 -7.34
N LYS A 237 -7.01 7.67 -6.82
CA LYS A 237 -7.16 7.47 -5.36
C LYS A 237 -6.04 6.57 -4.84
N GLY A 238 -5.36 6.99 -3.78
CA GLY A 238 -4.31 6.23 -3.11
C GLY A 238 -3.15 7.09 -2.64
N LEU A 239 -2.19 6.48 -1.94
CA LEU A 239 -1.00 7.17 -1.44
C LEU A 239 -0.11 7.64 -2.59
N SER A 240 0.47 8.82 -2.44
CA SER A 240 1.34 9.44 -3.45
C SER A 240 2.77 8.92 -3.31
N TRP A 241 2.99 7.67 -3.71
CA TRP A 241 4.33 7.07 -3.76
C TRP A 241 5.18 7.68 -4.86
N GLY A 242 6.43 8.02 -4.53
CA GLY A 242 7.50 8.27 -5.48
C GLY A 242 8.15 6.98 -5.97
N VAL A 243 9.46 7.01 -6.17
CA VAL A 243 10.25 5.87 -6.65
C VAL A 243 10.69 4.91 -5.55
N GLY A 244 10.47 5.25 -4.27
CA GLY A 244 11.04 4.59 -3.11
C GLY A 244 10.17 3.51 -2.47
N ALA A 245 8.98 3.20 -3.00
CA ALA A 245 8.14 2.11 -2.47
C ALA A 245 8.66 0.72 -2.88
N VAL A 246 9.97 0.52 -2.78
CA VAL A 246 10.73 -0.69 -3.08
C VAL A 246 11.94 -0.76 -2.15
N GLY A 247 12.39 -1.96 -1.84
CA GLY A 247 13.66 -2.19 -1.16
C GLY A 247 14.18 -3.58 -1.50
N ASN A 248 15.50 -3.76 -1.45
CA ASN A 248 16.18 -5.03 -1.71
C ASN A 248 16.90 -5.48 -0.45
N ALA A 249 16.70 -6.72 -0.04
CA ALA A 249 17.32 -7.24 1.17
C ALA A 249 17.73 -8.71 1.01
N SER A 250 18.63 -9.14 1.89
CA SER A 250 18.92 -10.54 2.14
C SER A 250 17.89 -11.06 3.14
N TRP A 251 17.11 -12.05 2.74
CA TRP A 251 16.08 -12.67 3.57
C TRP A 251 16.48 -14.11 3.92
N SER A 252 16.37 -14.46 5.19
CA SER A 252 16.67 -15.83 5.65
C SER A 252 15.49 -16.44 6.39
N GLY A 253 15.22 -17.72 6.13
CA GLY A 253 14.12 -18.45 6.74
C GLY A 253 14.02 -19.90 6.26
N ALA A 254 12.92 -20.57 6.59
CA ALA A 254 12.56 -21.87 6.07
C ALA A 254 11.86 -21.72 4.71
N ARG A 255 12.12 -22.60 3.75
CA ARG A 255 11.34 -22.62 2.51
C ARG A 255 9.92 -23.11 2.80
N LEU A 256 8.95 -22.42 2.23
CA LEU A 256 7.54 -22.81 2.39
C LEU A 256 7.28 -24.22 1.82
N CYS A 257 7.87 -24.58 0.68
CA CYS A 257 7.70 -25.90 0.09
C CYS A 257 8.17 -27.03 1.00
N ASP A 258 9.24 -26.84 1.80
CA ASP A 258 9.71 -27.85 2.74
C ASP A 258 8.68 -28.07 3.87
N VAL A 259 8.08 -26.98 4.36
CA VAL A 259 7.04 -27.04 5.40
C VAL A 259 5.75 -27.69 4.88
N LEU A 260 5.35 -27.37 3.63
CA LEU A 260 4.16 -27.97 3.00
C LEU A 260 4.36 -29.44 2.67
N ASN A 261 5.56 -29.85 2.23
CA ASN A 261 5.89 -31.24 1.98
C ASN A 261 5.83 -32.09 3.26
N ASP A 262 6.24 -31.55 4.41
CA ASP A 262 6.10 -32.19 5.73
C ASP A 262 4.63 -32.45 6.10
N LEU A 263 3.70 -31.69 5.58
CA LEU A 263 2.25 -31.90 5.74
C LEU A 263 1.68 -32.86 4.68
N GLY A 264 2.50 -33.32 3.73
CA GLY A 264 2.06 -34.17 2.65
C GLY A 264 1.19 -33.52 1.60
N ILE A 265 1.26 -32.18 1.48
CA ILE A 265 0.47 -31.38 0.53
C ILE A 265 0.91 -31.68 -0.90
N LYS A 266 -0.06 -31.91 -1.79
CA LYS A 266 0.15 -32.14 -3.22
C LYS A 266 -0.50 -31.04 -4.05
N GLU A 267 0.13 -30.70 -5.16
CA GLU A 267 -0.33 -29.64 -6.05
C GLU A 267 -1.73 -29.91 -6.63
N ASP A 268 -2.02 -31.16 -6.99
CA ASP A 268 -3.30 -31.55 -7.63
C ASP A 268 -4.52 -31.44 -6.70
N ASP A 269 -4.32 -31.38 -5.39
CA ASP A 269 -5.41 -31.38 -4.41
C ASP A 269 -5.94 -29.97 -4.10
N TYR A 270 -5.12 -28.93 -4.33
CA TYR A 270 -5.38 -27.56 -3.93
C TYR A 270 -4.91 -26.56 -5.01
N ASN A 271 -5.45 -25.32 -4.98
CA ASN A 271 -5.09 -24.30 -5.95
C ASN A 271 -4.26 -23.14 -5.34
N HIS A 272 -4.40 -22.89 -4.04
CA HIS A 272 -3.87 -21.70 -3.39
C HIS A 272 -3.22 -22.01 -2.04
N VAL A 273 -2.25 -21.17 -1.67
CA VAL A 273 -1.80 -20.98 -0.30
C VAL A 273 -2.16 -19.57 0.12
N GLN A 274 -2.97 -19.45 1.16
CA GLN A 274 -3.38 -18.19 1.75
C GLN A 274 -2.47 -17.89 2.95
N PHE A 275 -2.16 -16.60 3.13
CA PHE A 275 -1.41 -16.06 4.26
C PHE A 275 -2.30 -15.09 5.02
N GLU A 276 -2.34 -15.20 6.36
CA GLU A 276 -2.98 -14.22 7.23
C GLU A 276 -1.95 -13.66 8.20
N GLY A 277 -1.91 -12.32 8.28
CA GLY A 277 -1.12 -11.60 9.27
C GLY A 277 -1.82 -11.51 10.61
N LEU A 278 -1.09 -11.08 11.64
CA LEU A 278 -1.65 -10.80 12.97
C LEU A 278 -2.12 -9.34 13.10
N ASP A 279 -1.95 -8.54 12.06
CA ASP A 279 -2.50 -7.18 11.98
C ASP A 279 -4.01 -7.25 11.72
N LEU A 280 -4.77 -6.57 12.60
CA LEU A 280 -6.22 -6.66 12.69
C LEU A 280 -6.88 -5.32 12.37
N ASP A 281 -7.95 -5.35 11.61
CA ASP A 281 -8.83 -4.19 11.48
C ASP A 281 -9.83 -4.12 12.65
N PRO A 282 -10.54 -2.99 12.83
CA PRO A 282 -11.51 -2.85 13.92
C PRO A 282 -12.67 -3.84 13.90
N SER A 283 -12.94 -4.47 12.75
CA SER A 283 -13.96 -5.52 12.64
C SER A 283 -13.45 -6.90 13.05
N GLY A 284 -12.17 -7.01 13.44
CA GLY A 284 -11.55 -8.29 13.75
C GLY A 284 -11.11 -9.07 12.52
N THR A 285 -11.01 -8.41 11.34
CA THR A 285 -10.56 -9.05 10.10
C THR A 285 -9.06 -8.88 9.94
N TYR A 286 -8.35 -9.99 9.73
CA TYR A 286 -6.91 -10.00 9.47
C TYR A 286 -6.56 -9.54 8.07
N TYR A 287 -5.37 -8.91 7.90
CA TYR A 287 -4.78 -8.75 6.59
C TYR A 287 -4.49 -10.12 5.99
N GLY A 288 -4.95 -10.37 4.77
CA GLY A 288 -4.76 -11.64 4.09
C GLY A 288 -4.47 -11.50 2.61
N ALA A 289 -3.74 -12.47 2.07
CA ALA A 289 -3.44 -12.60 0.65
C ALA A 289 -3.19 -14.07 0.29
N SER A 290 -3.18 -14.40 -0.99
CA SER A 290 -2.84 -15.75 -1.45
C SER A 290 -1.95 -15.76 -2.68
N ILE A 291 -1.26 -16.89 -2.86
CA ILE A 291 -0.46 -17.22 -4.03
C ILE A 291 -0.90 -18.57 -4.60
N PRO A 292 -0.65 -18.88 -5.88
CA PRO A 292 -0.90 -20.19 -6.43
C PRO A 292 -0.12 -21.30 -5.70
N ILE A 293 -0.75 -22.46 -5.52
CA ILE A 293 -0.12 -23.63 -4.86
C ILE A 293 1.14 -24.10 -5.61
N SER A 294 1.12 -24.05 -6.95
CA SER A 294 2.27 -24.37 -7.78
C SER A 294 3.50 -23.54 -7.45
N ARG A 295 3.34 -22.24 -7.15
CA ARG A 295 4.43 -21.38 -6.70
C ARG A 295 4.88 -21.74 -5.29
N ALA A 296 3.96 -22.04 -4.40
CA ALA A 296 4.26 -22.37 -3.01
C ALA A 296 5.05 -23.69 -2.86
N LEU A 297 4.76 -24.66 -3.74
CA LEU A 297 5.42 -25.98 -3.75
C LEU A 297 6.69 -26.05 -4.61
N ASP A 298 6.89 -25.11 -5.57
CA ASP A 298 8.11 -25.09 -6.39
C ASP A 298 9.33 -24.65 -5.56
N PRO A 299 10.32 -25.54 -5.32
CA PRO A 299 11.51 -25.17 -4.58
C PRO A 299 12.36 -24.10 -5.30
N ARG A 300 12.13 -23.86 -6.62
CA ARG A 300 12.82 -22.83 -7.39
C ARG A 300 12.17 -21.46 -7.26
N ALA A 301 10.93 -21.39 -6.76
CA ALA A 301 10.27 -20.12 -6.49
C ALA A 301 10.79 -19.42 -5.22
N ASP A 302 11.59 -20.12 -4.40
CA ASP A 302 12.26 -19.60 -3.20
C ASP A 302 11.33 -18.91 -2.21
N VAL A 303 10.07 -19.34 -2.10
CA VAL A 303 9.14 -18.78 -1.15
C VAL A 303 9.59 -19.10 0.27
N LEU A 304 9.75 -18.09 1.13
CA LEU A 304 10.26 -18.24 2.49
C LEU A 304 9.21 -17.87 3.55
N LEU A 305 9.22 -18.61 4.64
CA LEU A 305 8.82 -18.17 5.96
C LEU A 305 10.04 -17.51 6.59
N ALA A 306 10.21 -16.21 6.30
CA ALA A 306 11.42 -15.47 6.66
C ALA A 306 11.35 -14.96 8.10
N TYR A 307 12.43 -15.12 8.85
CA TYR A 307 12.61 -14.63 10.22
C TYR A 307 13.84 -13.72 10.38
N GLU A 308 14.67 -13.56 9.34
CA GLU A 308 15.79 -12.61 9.31
C GLU A 308 15.76 -11.75 8.05
N MET A 309 16.21 -10.50 8.21
CA MET A 309 16.42 -9.52 7.17
C MET A 309 17.81 -8.92 7.33
N ASN A 310 18.63 -8.96 6.28
CA ASN A 310 20.03 -8.49 6.30
C ASN A 310 20.86 -9.09 7.46
N GLY A 311 20.64 -10.36 7.78
CA GLY A 311 21.36 -11.09 8.83
C GLY A 311 20.94 -10.75 10.27
N GLN A 312 19.88 -9.96 10.45
CA GLN A 312 19.30 -9.63 11.75
C GLN A 312 17.86 -10.13 11.84
N PRO A 313 17.30 -10.34 13.05
CA PRO A 313 15.88 -10.58 13.22
C PRO A 313 15.05 -9.49 12.51
N ILE A 314 13.94 -9.87 11.91
CA ILE A 314 13.07 -8.92 11.22
C ILE A 314 12.54 -7.89 12.22
N SER A 315 12.55 -6.59 11.86
CA SER A 315 12.00 -5.54 12.70
C SER A 315 10.47 -5.58 12.77
N ARG A 316 9.87 -4.92 13.77
CA ARG A 316 8.41 -4.85 13.91
C ARG A 316 7.74 -4.30 12.65
N ASP A 317 8.24 -3.23 12.05
CA ASP A 317 7.68 -2.66 10.81
C ASP A 317 7.72 -3.63 9.62
N HIS A 318 8.67 -4.54 9.61
CA HIS A 318 8.91 -5.44 8.48
C HIS A 318 8.39 -6.85 8.68
N GLY A 319 7.68 -7.13 9.80
CA GLY A 319 6.93 -8.37 9.97
C GLY A 319 7.47 -9.34 11.01
N PHE A 320 8.15 -8.84 12.07
CA PHE A 320 8.56 -9.68 13.21
C PHE A 320 7.39 -10.48 13.77
N PRO A 321 7.56 -11.77 14.14
CA PRO A 321 8.80 -12.56 14.08
C PRO A 321 8.97 -13.29 12.75
N ILE A 322 7.91 -13.55 12.00
CA ILE A 322 7.91 -14.27 10.72
C ILE A 322 7.06 -13.53 9.71
N ARG A 323 7.54 -13.46 8.48
CA ARG A 323 6.78 -13.00 7.34
C ARG A 323 6.91 -13.94 6.15
N ALA A 324 5.93 -13.90 5.25
CA ALA A 324 6.09 -14.48 3.93
C ALA A 324 7.00 -13.58 3.08
N ILE A 325 7.97 -14.18 2.41
CA ILE A 325 8.69 -13.59 1.27
C ILE A 325 8.35 -14.43 0.05
N VAL A 326 7.73 -13.80 -0.93
CA VAL A 326 7.34 -14.40 -2.21
C VAL A 326 8.12 -13.67 -3.31
N PRO A 327 9.30 -14.19 -3.70
CA PRO A 327 10.19 -13.48 -4.61
C PRO A 327 9.58 -13.23 -5.99
N GLY A 328 9.86 -12.05 -6.56
CA GLY A 328 9.35 -11.67 -7.88
C GLY A 328 7.86 -11.27 -7.93
N VAL A 329 7.17 -11.31 -6.80
CA VAL A 329 5.73 -11.06 -6.65
C VAL A 329 5.49 -9.73 -5.91
N VAL A 330 4.36 -9.09 -6.17
CA VAL A 330 3.96 -7.83 -5.56
C VAL A 330 4.03 -7.87 -4.04
N GLY A 331 4.47 -6.78 -3.42
CA GLY A 331 4.63 -6.66 -1.96
C GLY A 331 3.38 -7.03 -1.16
N ALA A 332 2.19 -6.87 -1.72
CA ALA A 332 0.93 -7.23 -1.07
C ALA A 332 0.80 -8.74 -0.75
N ARG A 333 1.50 -9.61 -1.48
CA ARG A 333 1.50 -11.06 -1.23
C ARG A 333 2.58 -11.49 -0.23
N ASN A 334 3.49 -10.59 0.10
CA ASN A 334 4.56 -10.79 1.09
C ASN A 334 4.04 -10.41 2.49
N VAL A 335 3.08 -11.19 3.01
CA VAL A 335 2.34 -10.91 4.25
C VAL A 335 3.29 -10.86 5.45
N LYS A 336 3.17 -9.81 6.26
CA LYS A 336 3.95 -9.55 7.47
C LYS A 336 3.23 -10.12 8.70
N TRP A 337 3.98 -10.26 9.80
CA TRP A 337 3.42 -10.73 11.07
C TRP A 337 2.58 -12.00 10.91
N LEU A 338 3.14 -12.96 10.21
CA LEU A 338 2.41 -14.14 9.76
C LEU A 338 1.88 -14.95 10.93
N GLY A 339 0.56 -15.10 11.05
CA GLY A 339 -0.12 -15.87 12.08
C GLY A 339 -0.72 -17.18 11.55
N LYS A 340 -1.06 -17.22 10.25
CA LYS A 340 -1.69 -18.40 9.67
C LYS A 340 -1.29 -18.59 8.21
N VAL A 341 -1.10 -19.88 7.82
CA VAL A 341 -0.94 -20.35 6.45
C VAL A 341 -2.03 -21.38 6.18
N ILE A 342 -2.84 -21.13 5.13
CA ILE A 342 -3.99 -21.99 4.81
C ILE A 342 -3.80 -22.53 3.41
N ILE A 343 -3.82 -23.84 3.28
CA ILE A 343 -3.84 -24.55 2.01
C ILE A 343 -5.29 -24.71 1.59
N SER A 344 -5.66 -24.17 0.41
CA SER A 344 -7.06 -24.07 0.02
C SER A 344 -7.27 -24.27 -1.50
N LYS A 345 -8.50 -24.63 -1.85
CA LYS A 345 -8.97 -24.63 -3.24
C LYS A 345 -9.28 -23.22 -3.74
N GLU A 346 -9.56 -22.31 -2.84
CA GLU A 346 -9.96 -20.94 -3.16
C GLU A 346 -8.86 -19.92 -2.84
N GLU A 347 -8.86 -18.79 -3.56
CA GLU A 347 -8.06 -17.62 -3.19
C GLU A 347 -8.48 -17.07 -1.82
N SER A 348 -7.58 -16.37 -1.15
CA SER A 348 -7.92 -15.66 0.09
C SER A 348 -9.19 -14.81 -0.09
N PRO A 349 -10.18 -14.92 0.82
CA PRO A 349 -11.40 -14.12 0.77
C PRO A 349 -11.16 -12.67 1.17
N SER A 350 -9.96 -12.34 1.63
CA SER A 350 -9.57 -11.00 2.06
C SER A 350 -9.85 -9.95 0.98
N GLN A 351 -10.33 -8.77 1.40
CA GLN A 351 -10.57 -7.65 0.48
C GLN A 351 -9.29 -7.26 -0.30
N TRP A 352 -8.09 -7.41 0.29
CA TRP A 352 -6.81 -7.12 -0.38
C TRP A 352 -6.45 -8.11 -1.48
N GLN A 353 -7.06 -9.30 -1.47
CA GLN A 353 -6.98 -10.27 -2.57
C GLN A 353 -8.13 -10.05 -3.57
N GLN A 354 -9.37 -9.86 -3.10
CA GLN A 354 -10.56 -9.90 -3.92
C GLN A 354 -10.96 -8.54 -4.52
N ARG A 355 -10.74 -7.44 -3.79
CA ARG A 355 -11.25 -6.09 -4.13
C ARG A 355 -10.19 -4.98 -4.15
N ASP A 356 -8.93 -5.31 -3.90
CA ASP A 356 -7.80 -4.42 -4.08
C ASP A 356 -6.78 -5.07 -5.02
N TYR A 357 -5.57 -4.65 -5.10
CA TYR A 357 -4.44 -5.21 -5.87
C TYR A 357 -4.82 -5.99 -7.14
N LYS A 358 -5.69 -5.40 -7.95
CA LYS A 358 -6.12 -5.86 -9.27
C LYS A 358 -5.90 -4.77 -10.31
N GLY A 359 -5.53 -5.15 -11.54
CA GLY A 359 -5.31 -4.25 -12.66
C GLY A 359 -6.55 -4.11 -13.52
N PHE A 360 -6.78 -2.91 -14.08
CA PHE A 360 -7.94 -2.63 -14.93
C PHE A 360 -7.51 -1.82 -16.15
N SER A 361 -8.34 -1.87 -17.19
CA SER A 361 -8.19 -1.03 -18.38
C SER A 361 -8.25 0.47 -18.04
N PRO A 362 -7.53 1.34 -18.78
CA PRO A 362 -7.66 2.79 -18.64
C PRO A 362 -9.08 3.34 -18.81
N SER A 363 -9.98 2.59 -19.42
CA SER A 363 -11.42 2.93 -19.56
C SER A 363 -12.26 2.60 -18.31
N THR A 364 -11.68 1.89 -17.34
CA THR A 364 -12.38 1.52 -16.10
C THR A 364 -12.24 2.63 -15.06
N ASP A 365 -13.37 3.04 -14.49
CA ASP A 365 -13.44 4.00 -13.37
C ASP A 365 -14.28 3.45 -12.21
N TRP A 366 -14.47 4.26 -11.16
CA TRP A 366 -15.18 3.84 -9.95
C TRP A 366 -16.69 3.60 -10.16
N ASN A 367 -17.28 4.01 -11.31
CA ASN A 367 -18.69 3.80 -11.61
C ASN A 367 -18.93 2.49 -12.37
N ASN A 368 -17.88 1.96 -13.04
CA ASN A 368 -17.99 0.79 -13.90
C ASN A 368 -17.06 -0.37 -13.51
N VAL A 369 -16.30 -0.25 -12.42
CA VAL A 369 -15.35 -1.28 -11.98
C VAL A 369 -16.09 -2.53 -11.49
N ASP A 370 -15.67 -3.68 -12.01
CA ASP A 370 -16.07 -5.01 -11.56
C ASP A 370 -14.82 -5.78 -11.15
N PHE A 371 -14.59 -5.92 -9.86
CA PHE A 371 -13.40 -6.57 -9.31
C PHE A 371 -13.36 -8.07 -9.61
N SER A 372 -14.50 -8.72 -9.88
CA SER A 372 -14.53 -10.15 -10.22
C SER A 372 -13.92 -10.44 -11.58
N LYS A 373 -13.89 -9.46 -12.49
CA LYS A 373 -13.39 -9.59 -13.87
C LYS A 373 -11.88 -9.43 -14.03
N SER A 374 -11.16 -9.15 -12.95
CA SER A 374 -9.70 -9.01 -13.00
C SER A 374 -9.04 -9.97 -12.02
N PRO A 375 -7.98 -10.68 -12.44
CA PRO A 375 -7.21 -11.52 -11.53
C PRO A 375 -6.44 -10.67 -10.53
N ALA A 376 -6.12 -11.26 -9.38
CA ALA A 376 -5.24 -10.65 -8.40
C ALA A 376 -3.82 -10.49 -8.96
N ILE A 377 -3.20 -9.32 -8.77
CA ILE A 377 -1.82 -9.06 -9.19
C ILE A 377 -0.90 -10.00 -8.43
N GLN A 378 -0.05 -10.72 -9.16
CA GLN A 378 1.01 -11.58 -8.63
C GLN A 378 2.38 -11.00 -9.04
N GLU A 379 2.92 -11.36 -10.18
CA GLU A 379 4.20 -10.84 -10.66
C GLU A 379 4.11 -9.37 -11.07
N LEU A 380 5.23 -8.66 -10.91
CA LEU A 380 5.36 -7.28 -11.33
C LEU A 380 6.11 -7.18 -12.67
N PRO A 381 5.74 -6.24 -13.54
CA PRO A 381 6.43 -6.02 -14.82
C PRO A 381 7.82 -5.41 -14.59
N VAL A 382 8.63 -5.39 -15.66
CA VAL A 382 9.91 -4.67 -15.68
C VAL A 382 9.70 -3.18 -15.39
N ILE A 383 10.54 -2.63 -14.51
CA ILE A 383 10.50 -1.24 -14.07
C ILE A 383 11.93 -0.70 -13.90
N SER A 384 12.11 0.60 -14.11
CA SER A 384 13.32 1.34 -13.74
C SER A 384 12.97 2.70 -13.16
N ALA A 385 13.88 3.27 -12.40
CA ALA A 385 13.74 4.62 -11.87
C ALA A 385 15.11 5.30 -11.76
N ILE A 386 15.13 6.61 -11.95
CA ILE A 386 16.25 7.50 -11.62
C ILE A 386 16.09 7.85 -10.15
N CYS A 387 17.17 7.73 -9.38
CA CYS A 387 17.20 8.05 -7.97
C CYS A 387 18.13 9.21 -7.64
N SER A 388 19.09 9.49 -8.48
CA SER A 388 19.95 10.66 -8.44
C SER A 388 20.27 11.07 -9.89
N PRO A 389 20.08 12.36 -10.25
CA PRO A 389 19.53 13.45 -9.42
C PRO A 389 18.06 13.23 -9.02
N GLU A 390 17.56 14.04 -8.07
CA GLU A 390 16.15 14.13 -7.73
C GLU A 390 15.43 15.20 -8.60
N PRO A 391 14.10 15.21 -8.67
CA PRO A 391 13.35 16.18 -9.48
C PRO A 391 13.71 17.63 -9.14
N MET A 392 14.00 18.44 -10.16
CA MET A 392 14.35 19.86 -10.06
C MET A 392 15.71 20.13 -9.39
N ASP A 393 16.54 19.11 -9.19
CA ASP A 393 17.90 19.31 -8.70
C ASP A 393 18.73 20.20 -9.66
N LYS A 394 19.67 20.91 -9.05
CA LYS A 394 20.71 21.68 -9.75
C LYS A 394 21.92 20.77 -9.98
N VAL A 395 22.05 20.27 -11.20
CA VAL A 395 23.05 19.26 -11.54
C VAL A 395 24.27 19.91 -12.20
N PRO A 396 25.48 19.78 -11.61
CA PRO A 396 26.70 20.28 -12.25
C PRO A 396 27.02 19.49 -13.51
N VAL A 397 27.31 20.21 -14.60
CA VAL A 397 27.79 19.63 -15.86
C VAL A 397 29.32 19.60 -15.84
N LYS A 398 29.88 18.42 -16.01
CA LYS A 398 31.32 18.23 -16.12
C LYS A 398 31.63 17.56 -17.45
N ASP A 399 32.51 18.16 -18.25
CA ASP A 399 32.92 17.63 -19.60
C ASP A 399 31.70 17.29 -20.48
N ASN A 400 30.69 18.15 -20.49
CA ASN A 400 29.38 17.96 -21.13
C ASN A 400 28.63 16.69 -20.71
N LYS A 401 28.81 16.25 -19.49
CA LYS A 401 28.12 15.08 -18.91
C LYS A 401 27.57 15.39 -17.54
N ILE A 402 26.53 14.63 -17.17
CA ILE A 402 25.94 14.61 -15.82
C ILE A 402 25.94 13.19 -15.27
N SER A 403 26.15 13.05 -13.97
CA SER A 403 26.10 11.75 -13.31
C SER A 403 24.64 11.39 -12.98
N VAL A 404 24.21 10.21 -13.41
CA VAL A 404 22.84 9.71 -13.17
C VAL A 404 22.91 8.30 -12.59
N LYS A 405 22.14 8.04 -11.52
CA LYS A 405 22.06 6.73 -10.86
C LYS A 405 20.61 6.31 -10.68
N GLY A 406 20.38 5.00 -10.64
CA GLY A 406 19.04 4.48 -10.36
C GLY A 406 19.01 2.97 -10.15
N TYR A 407 17.81 2.45 -10.07
CA TYR A 407 17.58 1.02 -10.01
C TYR A 407 16.74 0.53 -11.21
N ALA A 408 16.82 -0.77 -11.48
CA ALA A 408 15.90 -1.48 -12.34
C ALA A 408 15.59 -2.85 -11.74
N TRP A 409 14.38 -3.36 -11.98
CA TRP A 409 13.94 -4.65 -11.49
C TRP A 409 12.86 -5.24 -12.39
N SER A 410 12.74 -6.58 -12.42
CA SER A 410 11.65 -7.28 -13.10
C SER A 410 11.16 -8.42 -12.22
N GLY A 411 9.83 -8.59 -12.14
CA GLY A 411 9.21 -9.71 -11.46
C GLY A 411 9.43 -11.05 -12.15
N GLY A 412 8.97 -12.13 -11.52
CA GLY A 412 9.06 -13.47 -12.09
C GLY A 412 10.49 -14.02 -12.25
N GLY A 413 11.48 -13.46 -11.53
CA GLY A 413 12.87 -13.94 -11.53
C GLY A 413 13.66 -13.59 -12.80
N LYS A 414 13.24 -12.61 -13.58
CA LYS A 414 13.90 -12.19 -14.81
C LYS A 414 15.08 -11.24 -14.52
N LYS A 415 16.20 -11.50 -15.14
CA LYS A 415 17.41 -10.66 -15.01
C LYS A 415 17.24 -9.37 -15.80
N ILE A 416 17.65 -8.23 -15.25
CA ILE A 416 17.85 -7.00 -16.03
C ILE A 416 19.12 -7.15 -16.85
N ILE A 417 19.00 -7.00 -18.16
CA ILE A 417 20.13 -7.18 -19.12
C ILE A 417 20.62 -5.88 -19.73
N ARG A 418 19.79 -4.82 -19.73
CA ARG A 418 20.14 -3.52 -20.28
C ARG A 418 19.31 -2.41 -19.63
N ILE A 419 19.92 -1.26 -19.44
CA ILE A 419 19.28 -0.02 -19.05
C ILE A 419 19.68 1.05 -20.04
N ASP A 420 18.73 1.71 -20.68
CA ASP A 420 18.96 2.77 -21.64
C ASP A 420 18.48 4.11 -21.05
N VAL A 421 19.32 5.15 -21.18
CA VAL A 421 19.08 6.49 -20.61
C VAL A 421 19.27 7.54 -21.71
N THR A 422 18.45 8.58 -21.71
CA THR A 422 18.52 9.71 -22.64
C THR A 422 18.37 11.03 -21.88
N ALA A 423 18.91 12.11 -22.41
CA ALA A 423 18.69 13.49 -21.93
C ALA A 423 18.17 14.41 -23.06
N ASP A 424 17.72 13.86 -24.18
CA ASP A 424 17.24 14.57 -25.36
C ASP A 424 15.88 14.03 -25.86
N GLU A 425 15.00 13.67 -24.94
CA GLU A 425 13.62 13.19 -25.20
C GLU A 425 13.59 11.93 -26.08
N GLY A 426 14.63 11.09 -25.99
CA GLY A 426 14.69 9.81 -26.69
C GLY A 426 15.23 9.86 -28.11
N ASN A 427 15.81 11.00 -28.54
CA ASN A 427 16.49 11.10 -29.84
C ASN A 427 17.77 10.27 -29.85
N THR A 428 18.53 10.28 -28.74
CA THR A 428 19.70 9.42 -28.56
C THR A 428 19.60 8.65 -27.24
N TRP A 429 19.98 7.38 -27.26
CA TRP A 429 19.97 6.51 -26.10
C TRP A 429 21.38 6.02 -25.78
N HIS A 430 21.72 6.06 -24.50
CA HIS A 430 23.00 5.60 -23.98
C HIS A 430 22.77 4.45 -22.99
N THR A 431 23.52 3.37 -23.15
CA THR A 431 23.42 2.22 -22.24
C THR A 431 24.17 2.50 -20.94
N ALA A 432 23.50 2.40 -19.81
CA ALA A 432 24.08 2.59 -18.50
C ALA A 432 24.90 1.37 -18.03
N ASN A 433 25.82 1.63 -17.10
CA ASN A 433 26.61 0.58 -16.45
C ASN A 433 25.79 -0.10 -15.35
N ILE A 434 25.81 -1.42 -15.32
CA ILE A 434 25.31 -2.19 -14.18
C ILE A 434 26.39 -2.16 -13.09
N VAL A 435 26.07 -1.51 -11.95
CA VAL A 435 27.00 -1.34 -10.82
C VAL A 435 26.89 -2.48 -9.82
N ALA A 436 25.64 -2.89 -9.51
CA ALA A 436 25.39 -3.99 -8.60
C ALA A 436 24.17 -4.81 -9.04
N GLN A 437 24.31 -6.11 -8.99
CA GLN A 437 23.30 -7.10 -9.29
C GLN A 437 23.64 -8.38 -8.49
N ASP A 438 22.65 -9.21 -8.17
CA ASP A 438 22.92 -10.49 -7.52
C ASP A 438 23.68 -11.43 -8.48
N SER A 439 24.99 -11.50 -8.30
CA SER A 439 25.87 -12.36 -9.12
C SER A 439 25.76 -13.85 -8.82
N ALA A 440 25.19 -14.19 -7.65
CA ALA A 440 24.97 -15.58 -7.23
C ALA A 440 23.61 -16.14 -7.70
N ALA A 441 22.73 -15.28 -8.21
CA ALA A 441 21.42 -15.66 -8.69
C ALA A 441 21.52 -16.64 -9.88
N LYS A 442 20.72 -17.71 -9.83
CA LYS A 442 20.57 -18.64 -10.95
C LYS A 442 19.58 -18.09 -11.97
N GLU A 443 19.69 -18.59 -13.20
CA GLU A 443 18.72 -18.22 -14.26
C GLU A 443 17.28 -18.51 -13.83
N GLY A 444 16.38 -17.53 -14.10
CA GLY A 444 14.99 -17.58 -13.66
C GLY A 444 14.77 -17.30 -12.17
N ARG A 445 15.83 -16.94 -11.44
CA ARG A 445 15.79 -16.69 -9.99
C ARG A 445 16.50 -15.36 -9.62
N HIS A 446 16.45 -14.37 -10.51
CA HIS A 446 16.96 -13.02 -10.25
C HIS A 446 15.91 -12.21 -9.48
N TRP A 447 15.84 -12.44 -8.16
CA TRP A 447 14.84 -11.83 -7.31
C TRP A 447 15.20 -10.42 -6.83
N GLY A 448 16.51 -10.12 -6.75
CA GLY A 448 17.01 -8.80 -6.37
C GLY A 448 16.94 -7.79 -7.51
N TRP A 449 17.07 -6.52 -7.15
CA TRP A 449 17.16 -5.44 -8.12
C TRP A 449 18.55 -5.32 -8.76
N THR A 450 18.66 -4.41 -9.73
CA THR A 450 19.90 -4.01 -10.38
C THR A 450 20.12 -2.53 -10.13
N ILE A 451 21.27 -2.15 -9.57
CA ILE A 451 21.69 -0.76 -9.44
C ILE A 451 22.54 -0.40 -10.66
N TRP A 452 22.28 0.77 -11.22
CA TRP A 452 22.96 1.27 -12.41
C TRP A 452 23.41 2.71 -12.24
N ASN A 453 24.43 3.11 -13.03
CA ASN A 453 24.87 4.48 -13.19
C ASN A 453 25.28 4.81 -14.62
N ILE A 454 25.38 6.10 -14.93
CA ILE A 454 25.91 6.59 -16.20
C ILE A 454 26.42 8.02 -16.05
N GLU A 455 27.52 8.35 -16.73
CA GLU A 455 27.90 9.71 -17.07
C GLU A 455 27.21 10.07 -18.41
N LEU A 456 26.01 10.65 -18.29
CA LEU A 456 25.11 10.89 -19.41
C LEU A 456 25.53 12.16 -20.16
N PRO A 457 25.82 12.10 -21.49
CA PRO A 457 26.07 13.27 -22.28
C PRO A 457 24.87 14.22 -22.32
N VAL A 458 25.14 15.51 -22.23
CA VAL A 458 24.18 16.60 -22.40
C VAL A 458 24.66 17.61 -23.39
N GLU A 459 23.75 18.28 -24.09
CA GLU A 459 24.13 19.30 -25.06
C GLU A 459 24.79 20.50 -24.37
N PRO A 460 25.87 21.06 -24.98
CA PRO A 460 26.54 22.24 -24.43
C PRO A 460 25.56 23.42 -24.29
N LYS A 461 25.67 24.16 -23.17
CA LYS A 461 24.89 25.38 -22.88
C LYS A 461 23.38 25.19 -22.65
N VAL A 462 22.88 23.97 -22.67
CA VAL A 462 21.49 23.69 -22.24
C VAL A 462 21.38 23.90 -20.74
N LYS A 463 20.34 24.58 -20.29
CA LYS A 463 20.09 24.88 -18.87
C LYS A 463 19.14 23.90 -18.20
N HIS A 464 18.36 23.16 -18.95
CA HIS A 464 17.39 22.18 -18.47
C HIS A 464 17.46 20.93 -19.32
N ALA A 465 17.32 19.78 -18.72
CA ALA A 465 17.19 18.52 -19.41
C ALA A 465 16.06 17.67 -18.79
N GLU A 466 15.35 16.96 -19.63
CA GLU A 466 14.44 15.89 -19.19
C GLU A 466 15.15 14.55 -19.40
N ILE A 467 15.51 13.87 -18.31
CA ILE A 467 16.21 12.59 -18.33
C ILE A 467 15.18 11.48 -18.33
N TRP A 468 15.26 10.54 -19.28
CA TRP A 468 14.41 9.36 -19.33
C TRP A 468 15.23 8.10 -19.12
N VAL A 469 14.62 7.09 -18.48
CA VAL A 469 15.22 5.77 -18.34
C VAL A 469 14.22 4.67 -18.64
N LYS A 470 14.70 3.61 -19.28
CA LYS A 470 14.00 2.35 -19.48
C LYS A 470 14.93 1.17 -19.27
N ALA A 471 14.38 0.02 -18.87
CA ALA A 471 15.11 -1.22 -18.69
C ALA A 471 14.54 -2.33 -19.58
N VAL A 472 15.39 -3.31 -19.86
CA VAL A 472 15.04 -4.53 -20.59
C VAL A 472 15.43 -5.74 -19.74
N ASP A 473 14.52 -6.68 -19.59
CA ASP A 473 14.79 -7.94 -18.88
C ASP A 473 15.23 -9.09 -19.80
N SER A 474 15.60 -10.22 -19.22
CA SER A 474 16.08 -11.41 -19.93
C SER A 474 15.06 -12.08 -20.85
N SER A 475 13.78 -11.73 -20.74
CA SER A 475 12.75 -12.12 -21.69
C SER A 475 12.50 -11.06 -22.78
N TYR A 476 13.35 -10.02 -22.85
CA TYR A 476 13.20 -8.86 -23.73
C TYR A 476 11.90 -8.06 -23.49
N ASN A 477 11.30 -8.16 -22.29
CA ASN A 477 10.24 -7.24 -21.92
C ASN A 477 10.82 -5.84 -21.78
N VAL A 478 10.07 -4.86 -22.28
CA VAL A 478 10.39 -3.43 -22.23
C VAL A 478 9.28 -2.66 -21.54
N GLN A 479 9.59 -1.48 -21.05
CA GLN A 479 8.63 -0.57 -20.43
C GLN A 479 7.86 0.21 -21.50
N PRO A 480 6.58 0.54 -21.27
CA PRO A 480 5.84 1.46 -22.13
C PRO A 480 6.38 2.88 -21.97
N GLU A 481 6.34 3.66 -23.05
CA GLU A 481 6.84 5.03 -23.03
C GLU A 481 5.98 5.96 -22.16
N SER A 482 4.66 5.74 -22.13
CA SER A 482 3.71 6.67 -21.52
C SER A 482 2.77 5.99 -20.52
N PHE A 483 2.47 6.68 -19.42
CA PHE A 483 1.45 6.29 -18.45
C PHE A 483 0.03 6.20 -19.03
N LYS A 484 -0.27 6.92 -20.11
CA LYS A 484 -1.62 6.96 -20.70
C LYS A 484 -2.13 5.57 -21.06
N ASN A 485 -1.24 4.70 -21.52
CA ASN A 485 -1.58 3.36 -21.98
C ASN A 485 -1.75 2.33 -20.85
N ILE A 486 -1.20 2.62 -19.68
CA ILE A 486 -1.21 1.73 -18.51
C ILE A 486 -1.95 2.33 -17.31
N TRP A 487 -2.54 3.52 -17.50
CA TRP A 487 -3.32 4.16 -16.46
C TRP A 487 -4.43 3.21 -15.97
N ASN A 488 -4.59 3.11 -14.66
CA ASN A 488 -5.69 2.37 -14.06
C ASN A 488 -6.17 3.09 -12.80
N LEU A 489 -7.43 2.87 -12.43
CA LEU A 489 -8.10 3.60 -11.35
C LEU A 489 -7.41 3.49 -9.98
N ARG A 490 -6.54 2.50 -9.78
CA ARG A 490 -5.77 2.29 -8.54
C ARG A 490 -4.35 2.83 -8.62
N GLY A 491 -3.85 3.19 -9.81
CA GLY A 491 -2.47 3.61 -10.01
C GLY A 491 -1.46 2.54 -9.64
N PHE A 492 -1.78 1.28 -9.93
CA PHE A 492 -0.88 0.15 -9.74
C PHE A 492 -0.07 -0.15 -10.99
N LEU A 493 1.06 -0.84 -10.82
CA LEU A 493 1.93 -1.31 -11.91
C LEU A 493 2.45 -0.15 -12.77
N CYS A 494 2.81 0.96 -12.15
CA CYS A 494 3.34 2.14 -12.83
C CYS A 494 4.77 1.85 -13.32
N ASN A 495 4.90 1.30 -14.54
CA ASN A 495 6.18 0.91 -15.13
C ASN A 495 6.55 1.65 -16.43
N ALA A 496 5.88 2.76 -16.76
CA ALA A 496 6.28 3.59 -17.89
C ALA A 496 7.72 4.12 -17.71
N TYR A 497 8.35 4.61 -18.78
CA TYR A 497 9.66 5.27 -18.69
C TYR A 497 9.63 6.27 -17.52
N HIS A 498 10.66 6.24 -16.68
CA HIS A 498 10.80 7.27 -15.65
C HIS A 498 11.38 8.51 -16.28
N ARG A 499 10.74 9.66 -16.06
CA ARG A 499 11.12 10.95 -16.61
C ARG A 499 11.35 11.94 -15.48
N LEU A 500 12.40 12.71 -15.60
CA LEU A 500 12.90 13.59 -14.57
C LEU A 500 13.43 14.88 -15.18
N GLU A 501 12.90 16.03 -14.77
CA GLU A 501 13.43 17.34 -15.16
C GLU A 501 14.49 17.82 -14.16
N VAL A 502 15.61 18.36 -14.68
CA VAL A 502 16.73 18.91 -13.91
C VAL A 502 17.17 20.25 -14.45
N GLU A 503 17.72 21.11 -13.58
CA GLU A 503 18.43 22.33 -13.94
C GLU A 503 19.93 22.02 -14.09
N LEU A 504 20.53 22.38 -15.23
CA LEU A 504 21.96 22.14 -15.51
C LEU A 504 22.80 23.37 -15.14
N ILE A 505 23.78 23.17 -14.27
CA ILE A 505 24.76 24.21 -13.89
C ILE A 505 26.05 23.97 -14.65
N GLN A 506 26.42 24.96 -15.48
CA GLN A 506 27.66 24.93 -16.30
C GLN A 506 28.86 25.29 -15.43
#